data_3f261812c5e4e4d7755cd88001c42150
#
_entry.id   3f261812c5e4e4d7755cd88001c42150
#
_cell.length_a   1.000
_cell.length_b   1.000
_cell.length_c   1.000
_cell.angle_alpha   90.00
_cell.angle_beta   90.00
_cell.angle_gamma   90.00
#
_symmetry.space_group_name_H-M   'P 1'
#
loop_
_entity.id
_entity.type
_entity.pdbx_description
1 polymer ?
#
loop_
_entity_poly.entity_id
_entity_poly.type
_entity_poly.pdbx_seq_one_letter_code
_entity_poly.pdbx_strand_id
1 'polypeptide(L)'
;PCQVEQVVRSDSQYLCRMIFCADTPSNGCATYLIFYGNPCAELPQYTTDLRVSGEGFALDIENHHYLARLSPQMGQLERLTFKRDHGLELFAGGEGHGEPPNIDWAHDYMTPDQSQKFRVTNWATCPNYEVTRGPLCTKVRRWGFPHSPIHPVFTQSRLNIDVTYTFYAGAPYFRKSANMTAVKDFEIDHLRDDEWVFSGYSFTDSLWIDCSGKLHEGDVPQQDQNNLWGVGFFNR
;
A
#
# COMPACT_ATOMS: atom_id res chain seq x y z
N PRO A 1 17.73 13.73 9.09
CA PRO A 1 17.66 13.28 7.70
C PRO A 1 16.53 13.95 6.96
N CYS A 2 16.72 14.24 5.67
CA CYS A 2 15.64 14.67 4.78
C CYS A 2 15.75 13.95 3.43
N GLN A 3 14.62 13.83 2.76
CA GLN A 3 14.52 13.27 1.41
C GLN A 3 13.76 14.29 0.55
N VAL A 4 14.30 14.61 -0.60
CA VAL A 4 13.70 15.54 -1.56
C VAL A 4 13.14 14.75 -2.73
N GLU A 5 11.90 15.00 -3.08
CA GLU A 5 11.18 14.31 -4.15
C GLU A 5 10.45 15.31 -5.05
N GLN A 6 10.06 14.82 -6.21
CA GLN A 6 9.18 15.54 -7.14
C GLN A 6 9.68 16.95 -7.43
N VAL A 7 10.97 17.07 -7.76
CA VAL A 7 11.53 18.36 -8.14
C VAL A 7 11.00 18.75 -9.51
N VAL A 8 10.21 19.81 -9.55
CA VAL A 8 9.63 20.36 -10.78
C VAL A 8 10.12 21.78 -10.96
N ARG A 9 10.59 22.09 -12.16
CA ARG A 9 10.93 23.46 -12.53
C ARG A 9 9.71 24.14 -13.14
N SER A 10 9.32 25.28 -12.56
CA SER A 10 8.28 26.15 -13.09
C SER A 10 8.88 27.53 -13.27
N ASP A 11 9.04 27.96 -14.51
CA ASP A 11 9.69 29.23 -14.89
C ASP A 11 11.09 29.39 -14.26
N SER A 12 11.22 30.31 -13.32
CA SER A 12 12.44 30.59 -12.56
C SER A 12 12.49 29.94 -11.18
N GLN A 13 11.49 29.12 -10.83
CA GLN A 13 11.37 28.50 -9.51
C GLN A 13 11.45 26.98 -9.59
N TYR A 14 11.90 26.38 -8.49
CA TYR A 14 11.82 24.95 -8.29
C TYR A 14 10.82 24.64 -7.19
N LEU A 15 9.89 23.75 -7.48
CA LEU A 15 8.98 23.16 -6.50
C LEU A 15 9.48 21.77 -6.19
N CYS A 16 9.50 21.40 -4.92
CA CYS A 16 9.84 20.06 -4.51
C CYS A 16 9.01 19.65 -3.29
N ARG A 17 8.90 18.34 -3.09
CA ARG A 17 8.40 17.77 -1.85
C ARG A 17 9.58 17.39 -0.98
N MET A 18 9.58 17.85 0.25
CA MET A 18 10.58 17.46 1.24
C MET A 18 9.92 16.59 2.32
N ILE A 19 10.59 15.48 2.64
CA ILE A 19 10.20 14.55 3.70
C ILE A 19 11.30 14.57 4.73
N PHE A 20 10.92 14.68 6.00
CA PHE A 20 11.85 14.60 7.13
C PHE A 20 11.14 14.04 8.35
N CYS A 21 11.90 13.45 9.27
CA CYS A 21 11.38 13.01 10.55
C CYS A 21 11.27 14.23 11.46
N ALA A 22 10.06 14.54 11.88
CA ALA A 22 9.79 15.58 12.87
C ALA A 22 9.73 14.94 14.25
N ASP A 23 10.60 15.38 15.15
CA ASP A 23 10.58 15.02 16.56
C ASP A 23 9.97 16.20 17.33
N THR A 24 8.78 15.99 17.85
CA THR A 24 8.04 17.04 18.56
C THR A 24 7.76 16.56 19.99
N PRO A 25 8.14 17.31 21.01
CA PRO A 25 7.84 16.94 22.38
C PRO A 25 6.32 16.90 22.63
N SER A 26 5.90 16.06 23.55
CA SER A 26 4.49 15.95 23.94
C SER A 26 3.95 17.32 24.38
N ASN A 27 2.86 17.76 23.77
CA ASN A 27 2.23 19.08 24.01
C ASN A 27 3.17 20.27 23.75
N GLY A 28 4.20 20.10 22.94
CA GLY A 28 5.18 21.12 22.62
C GLY A 28 5.21 21.48 21.13
N CYS A 29 6.09 22.44 20.81
CA CYS A 29 6.38 22.86 19.46
C CYS A 29 7.85 22.61 19.14
N ALA A 30 8.15 22.23 17.88
CA ALA A 30 9.49 22.18 17.36
C ALA A 30 9.57 23.05 16.09
N THR A 31 10.68 23.78 15.95
CA THR A 31 10.94 24.61 14.77
C THR A 31 12.02 23.94 13.94
N TYR A 32 11.73 23.72 12.66
CA TYR A 32 12.67 23.18 11.70
C TYR A 32 13.07 24.25 10.70
N LEU A 33 14.37 24.40 10.46
CA LEU A 33 14.91 25.37 9.52
C LEU A 33 15.37 24.64 8.25
N ILE A 34 14.97 25.19 7.10
CA ILE A 34 15.36 24.69 5.80
C ILE A 34 16.40 25.61 5.21
N PHE A 35 17.61 25.10 4.98
CA PHE A 35 18.69 25.82 4.32
C PHE A 35 18.79 25.35 2.87
N TYR A 36 18.87 26.28 1.95
CA TYR A 36 18.94 25.99 0.52
C TYR A 36 19.87 26.99 -0.22
N GLY A 37 20.19 26.67 -1.48
CA GLY A 37 20.94 27.60 -2.35
C GLY A 37 22.44 27.67 -2.09
N ASN A 38 23.02 26.75 -1.32
CA ASN A 38 24.47 26.65 -1.18
C ASN A 38 25.02 25.67 -2.22
N PRO A 39 25.72 26.19 -3.29
CA PRO A 39 26.27 25.32 -4.33
C PRO A 39 27.44 24.45 -3.85
N CYS A 40 28.02 24.79 -2.71
CA CYS A 40 29.14 24.06 -2.11
C CYS A 40 28.66 23.09 -0.99
N ALA A 41 27.36 22.91 -0.80
CA ALA A 41 26.87 22.01 0.21
C ALA A 41 27.13 20.56 -0.18
N GLU A 42 27.79 19.82 0.69
CA GLU A 42 27.88 18.38 0.58
C GLU A 42 26.55 17.76 1.04
N LEU A 43 26.02 16.83 0.24
CA LEU A 43 24.82 16.08 0.62
C LEU A 43 25.21 15.09 1.73
N PRO A 44 24.61 15.22 2.92
CA PRO A 44 24.92 14.29 4.00
C PRO A 44 24.47 12.88 3.62
N GLN A 45 25.30 11.91 3.92
CA GLN A 45 24.92 10.51 3.83
C GLN A 45 24.20 10.12 5.11
N TYR A 46 22.98 9.61 4.95
CA TYR A 46 22.17 9.12 6.06
C TYR A 46 22.21 7.60 6.12
N THR A 47 22.45 7.07 7.30
CA THR A 47 22.22 5.65 7.54
C THR A 47 20.72 5.38 7.53
N THR A 48 20.32 4.34 6.83
CA THR A 48 18.94 3.89 6.77
C THR A 48 18.89 2.38 6.97
N ASP A 49 17.87 1.90 7.65
CA ASP A 49 17.55 0.48 7.74
C ASP A 49 16.72 -0.01 6.56
N LEU A 50 16.25 0.91 5.71
CA LEU A 50 15.41 0.60 4.55
C LEU A 50 16.27 0.03 3.43
N ARG A 51 16.02 -1.22 3.09
CA ARG A 51 16.68 -1.94 2.00
C ARG A 51 15.66 -2.28 0.92
N VAL A 52 16.04 -2.09 -0.32
CA VAL A 52 15.19 -2.35 -1.49
C VAL A 52 15.96 -3.15 -2.51
N SER A 53 15.48 -4.33 -2.83
CA SER A 53 16.04 -5.21 -3.85
C SER A 53 14.97 -5.58 -4.87
N GLY A 54 15.39 -6.05 -6.05
CA GLY A 54 14.51 -6.39 -7.15
C GLY A 54 14.48 -5.33 -8.25
N GLU A 55 13.66 -5.56 -9.27
CA GLU A 55 13.58 -4.74 -10.47
C GLU A 55 12.13 -4.30 -10.75
N GLY A 56 12.00 -3.12 -11.37
CA GLY A 56 10.69 -2.55 -11.68
C GLY A 56 9.88 -2.35 -10.40
N PHE A 57 8.67 -2.89 -10.39
CA PHE A 57 7.79 -2.94 -9.23
C PHE A 57 7.85 -4.29 -8.46
N ALA A 58 8.61 -5.26 -8.99
CA ALA A 58 8.83 -6.56 -8.33
C ALA A 58 9.93 -6.41 -7.28
N LEU A 59 9.57 -5.89 -6.12
CA LEU A 59 10.52 -5.47 -5.10
C LEU A 59 10.33 -6.23 -3.78
N ASP A 60 11.45 -6.56 -3.16
CA ASP A 60 11.54 -6.87 -1.75
C ASP A 60 11.98 -5.59 -1.01
N ILE A 61 11.17 -5.14 -0.06
CA ILE A 61 11.37 -3.91 0.70
C ILE A 61 11.43 -4.27 2.19
N GLU A 62 12.54 -3.96 2.81
CA GLU A 62 12.88 -4.44 4.14
C GLU A 62 13.32 -3.29 5.04
N ASN A 63 12.90 -3.33 6.30
CA ASN A 63 13.44 -2.52 7.39
C ASN A 63 13.62 -3.39 8.65
N HIS A 64 13.89 -2.79 9.81
CA HIS A 64 14.05 -3.53 11.07
C HIS A 64 12.80 -4.29 11.51
N HIS A 65 11.62 -3.88 11.08
CA HIS A 65 10.34 -4.39 11.56
C HIS A 65 9.73 -5.45 10.66
N TYR A 66 9.93 -5.33 9.34
CA TYR A 66 9.29 -6.24 8.38
C TYR A 66 10.10 -6.39 7.07
N LEU A 67 9.74 -7.42 6.33
CA LEU A 67 10.04 -7.62 4.91
C LEU A 67 8.72 -7.66 4.14
N ALA A 68 8.53 -6.75 3.22
CA ALA A 68 7.40 -6.71 2.30
C ALA A 68 7.85 -7.17 0.91
N ARG A 69 7.18 -8.16 0.34
CA ARG A 69 7.40 -8.63 -1.03
C ARG A 69 6.27 -8.20 -1.93
N LEU A 70 6.59 -7.56 -3.02
CA LEU A 70 5.65 -7.19 -4.06
C LEU A 70 5.65 -8.22 -5.19
N SER A 71 4.45 -8.56 -5.67
CA SER A 71 4.24 -9.51 -6.75
C SER A 71 4.97 -9.07 -8.03
N PRO A 72 5.76 -9.94 -8.65
CA PRO A 72 6.44 -9.64 -9.91
C PRO A 72 5.48 -9.46 -11.09
N GLN A 73 4.27 -9.96 -10.97
CA GLN A 73 3.27 -9.89 -12.04
C GLN A 73 2.43 -8.61 -11.95
N MET A 74 2.04 -8.24 -10.73
CA MET A 74 1.04 -7.20 -10.48
C MET A 74 1.56 -6.05 -9.64
N GLY A 75 2.69 -6.24 -8.93
CA GLY A 75 3.21 -5.28 -7.97
C GLY A 75 2.35 -5.10 -6.72
N GLN A 76 1.34 -5.96 -6.49
CA GLN A 76 0.57 -6.00 -5.25
C GLN A 76 1.42 -6.56 -4.13
N LEU A 77 1.07 -6.21 -2.89
CA LEU A 77 1.70 -6.82 -1.73
C LEU A 77 1.33 -8.31 -1.67
N GLU A 78 2.32 -9.16 -1.89
CA GLU A 78 2.17 -10.61 -1.94
C GLU A 78 2.39 -11.23 -0.56
N ARG A 79 3.45 -10.79 0.12
CA ARG A 79 3.85 -11.30 1.44
C ARG A 79 4.31 -10.18 2.35
N LEU A 80 4.07 -10.37 3.63
CA LEU A 80 4.59 -9.49 4.67
C LEU A 80 5.12 -10.36 5.83
N THR A 81 6.42 -10.29 6.07
CA THR A 81 7.05 -11.01 7.17
C THR A 81 7.42 -10.04 8.28
N PHE A 82 6.86 -10.21 9.45
CA PHE A 82 7.25 -9.47 10.64
C PHE A 82 8.51 -10.08 11.26
N LYS A 83 9.49 -9.26 11.61
CA LYS A 83 10.82 -9.70 12.06
C LYS A 83 10.95 -9.83 13.57
N ARG A 84 9.96 -9.41 14.34
CA ARG A 84 10.00 -9.52 15.80
C ARG A 84 9.52 -10.88 16.29
N ASP A 85 9.99 -11.27 17.44
CA ASP A 85 9.68 -12.50 18.16
C ASP A 85 9.91 -13.77 17.33
N HIS A 86 8.90 -14.39 16.78
CA HIS A 86 9.02 -15.67 16.07
C HIS A 86 8.88 -15.53 14.54
N GLY A 87 8.78 -14.31 14.05
CA GLY A 87 8.63 -14.06 12.61
C GLY A 87 7.27 -14.53 12.08
N LEU A 88 6.26 -13.68 12.13
CA LEU A 88 4.96 -13.99 11.51
C LEU A 88 5.01 -13.64 10.03
N GLU A 89 4.78 -14.61 9.16
CA GLU A 89 4.62 -14.39 7.74
C GLU A 89 3.15 -14.36 7.36
N LEU A 90 2.71 -13.24 6.80
CA LEU A 90 1.38 -13.07 6.24
C LEU A 90 1.41 -13.32 4.74
N PHE A 91 0.54 -14.20 4.28
CA PHE A 91 0.31 -14.47 2.87
C PHE A 91 -1.15 -14.89 2.66
N ALA A 92 -1.68 -14.65 1.47
CA ALA A 92 -2.99 -15.14 1.09
C ALA A 92 -2.86 -16.60 0.65
N GLY A 93 -2.71 -17.50 1.59
CA GLY A 93 -2.72 -18.92 1.34
C GLY A 93 -4.11 -19.45 1.55
N GLY A 94 -4.87 -19.67 0.49
CA GLY A 94 -6.20 -20.27 0.60
C GLY A 94 -6.43 -21.32 -0.47
N GLU A 95 -6.89 -22.49 -0.10
CA GLU A 95 -7.42 -23.44 -1.06
C GLU A 95 -8.61 -22.80 -1.79
N GLY A 96 -8.60 -22.83 -3.10
CA GLY A 96 -9.78 -22.55 -3.92
C GLY A 96 -9.89 -21.18 -4.57
N HIS A 97 -8.98 -20.26 -4.34
CA HIS A 97 -9.11 -18.94 -4.95
C HIS A 97 -8.51 -18.82 -6.36
N GLY A 98 -7.67 -19.74 -6.83
CA GLY A 98 -7.14 -19.75 -8.21
C GLY A 98 -6.42 -18.47 -8.66
N GLU A 99 -6.23 -17.54 -7.76
CA GLU A 99 -5.66 -16.21 -8.00
C GLU A 99 -4.27 -16.09 -7.37
N PRO A 100 -3.44 -15.13 -7.81
CA PRO A 100 -2.13 -14.91 -7.22
C PRO A 100 -2.18 -14.78 -5.70
N PRO A 101 -1.17 -15.25 -4.98
CA PRO A 101 -1.15 -15.27 -3.51
C PRO A 101 -0.90 -13.88 -2.90
N ASN A 102 -1.59 -12.86 -3.39
CA ASN A 102 -1.46 -11.51 -2.88
C ASN A 102 -2.30 -11.34 -1.61
N ILE A 103 -1.77 -10.64 -0.63
CA ILE A 103 -2.54 -10.25 0.57
C ILE A 103 -3.33 -8.96 0.34
N ASP A 104 -2.93 -8.12 -0.60
CA ASP A 104 -3.68 -6.95 -1.04
C ASP A 104 -4.46 -7.28 -2.32
N TRP A 105 -5.77 -7.39 -2.20
CA TRP A 105 -6.68 -7.76 -3.28
C TRP A 105 -7.47 -6.61 -3.86
N ALA A 106 -7.54 -5.48 -3.18
CA ALA A 106 -8.25 -4.32 -3.69
C ALA A 106 -7.40 -3.63 -4.79
N HIS A 107 -7.93 -2.90 -5.60
CA HIS A 107 -9.23 -2.27 -5.76
C HIS A 107 -9.99 -2.99 -6.88
N ASP A 108 -11.24 -3.30 -6.70
CA ASP A 108 -12.02 -3.99 -7.71
C ASP A 108 -13.44 -3.44 -7.82
N TYR A 109 -14.10 -3.76 -8.93
CA TYR A 109 -15.51 -3.47 -9.12
C TYR A 109 -16.18 -4.54 -9.99
N MET A 110 -17.49 -4.67 -9.83
CA MET A 110 -18.33 -5.56 -10.62
C MET A 110 -19.33 -4.78 -11.46
N THR A 111 -19.66 -5.30 -12.64
CA THR A 111 -20.78 -4.82 -13.47
C THR A 111 -22.13 -5.19 -12.83
N PRO A 112 -23.24 -4.44 -13.13
CA PRO A 112 -24.54 -4.69 -12.52
C PRO A 112 -25.10 -6.10 -12.75
N ASP A 113 -24.75 -6.72 -13.86
CA ASP A 113 -25.12 -8.11 -14.17
C ASP A 113 -24.18 -9.13 -13.52
N GLN A 114 -23.18 -8.67 -12.77
CA GLN A 114 -22.13 -9.46 -12.13
C GLN A 114 -21.35 -10.35 -13.10
N SER A 115 -21.48 -10.12 -14.39
CA SER A 115 -20.82 -10.92 -15.43
C SER A 115 -19.32 -10.62 -15.53
N GLN A 116 -18.89 -9.45 -15.05
CA GLN A 116 -17.50 -9.03 -15.11
C GLN A 116 -17.03 -8.47 -13.77
N LYS A 117 -15.88 -8.92 -13.34
CA LYS A 117 -15.18 -8.42 -12.15
C LYS A 117 -13.80 -7.92 -12.55
N PHE A 118 -13.57 -6.64 -12.38
CA PHE A 118 -12.32 -5.96 -12.72
C PHE A 118 -11.50 -5.78 -11.45
N ARG A 119 -10.27 -6.29 -11.44
CA ARG A 119 -9.39 -6.30 -10.27
C ARG A 119 -8.00 -5.80 -10.59
N VAL A 120 -7.37 -5.10 -9.66
CA VAL A 120 -5.95 -4.72 -9.77
C VAL A 120 -4.97 -5.89 -9.61
N THR A 121 -5.44 -7.06 -9.22
CA THR A 121 -4.69 -8.30 -9.33
C THR A 121 -4.56 -8.77 -10.78
N ASN A 122 -5.37 -8.21 -11.69
CA ASN A 122 -5.35 -8.49 -13.12
C ASN A 122 -5.41 -7.17 -13.90
N TRP A 123 -4.27 -6.66 -14.31
CA TRP A 123 -4.20 -5.48 -15.16
C TRP A 123 -4.48 -5.82 -16.62
N ALA A 124 -5.11 -4.91 -17.35
CA ALA A 124 -5.36 -5.07 -18.78
C ALA A 124 -4.04 -5.17 -19.59
N THR A 125 -3.05 -4.44 -19.14
CA THR A 125 -1.64 -4.52 -19.57
C THR A 125 -0.79 -4.41 -18.33
N CYS A 126 0.51 -4.67 -18.43
CA CYS A 126 1.43 -4.37 -17.34
C CYS A 126 1.19 -2.92 -16.87
N PRO A 127 0.94 -2.69 -15.58
CA PRO A 127 0.65 -1.34 -15.10
C PRO A 127 1.84 -0.40 -15.33
N ASN A 128 1.54 0.86 -15.56
CA ASN A 128 2.58 1.87 -15.44
C ASN A 128 3.07 1.92 -13.99
N TYR A 129 4.33 2.27 -13.80
CA TYR A 129 4.88 2.34 -12.45
C TYR A 129 5.93 3.41 -12.31
N GLU A 130 6.11 3.84 -11.08
CA GLU A 130 7.19 4.73 -10.65
C GLU A 130 7.70 4.25 -9.29
N VAL A 131 9.02 4.14 -9.17
CA VAL A 131 9.68 3.79 -7.90
C VAL A 131 10.59 4.93 -7.47
N THR A 132 10.25 5.56 -6.37
CA THR A 132 11.08 6.59 -5.74
C THR A 132 11.77 5.99 -4.53
N ARG A 133 13.10 5.95 -4.55
CA ARG A 133 13.93 5.41 -3.47
C ARG A 133 14.62 6.53 -2.72
N GLY A 134 14.61 6.48 -1.40
CA GLY A 134 15.32 7.45 -0.58
C GLY A 134 15.61 6.91 0.83
N PRO A 135 16.38 7.67 1.62
CA PRO A 135 16.82 7.21 2.94
C PRO A 135 15.70 7.15 3.98
N LEU A 136 14.60 7.87 3.78
CA LEU A 136 13.48 7.93 4.73
C LEU A 136 12.29 7.10 4.29
N CYS A 137 12.05 7.01 2.98
CA CYS A 137 11.00 6.14 2.48
C CYS A 137 11.26 5.70 1.04
N THR A 138 10.67 4.58 0.68
CA THR A 138 10.53 4.10 -0.69
C THR A 138 9.07 4.10 -1.06
N LYS A 139 8.74 4.67 -2.23
CA LYS A 139 7.39 4.68 -2.78
C LYS A 139 7.34 3.83 -4.03
N VAL A 140 6.33 3.01 -4.12
CA VAL A 140 6.02 2.19 -5.30
C VAL A 140 4.62 2.54 -5.74
N ARG A 141 4.52 3.31 -6.81
CA ARG A 141 3.28 3.73 -7.43
C ARG A 141 3.03 2.90 -8.67
N ARG A 142 1.81 2.47 -8.87
CA ARG A 142 1.35 1.74 -10.06
C ARG A 142 0.00 2.28 -10.47
N TRP A 143 -0.22 2.44 -11.78
CA TRP A 143 -1.50 2.94 -12.29
C TRP A 143 -1.82 2.36 -13.66
N GLY A 144 -3.11 2.28 -13.93
CA GLY A 144 -3.62 1.74 -15.19
C GLY A 144 -5.08 1.31 -15.05
N PHE A 145 -5.46 0.42 -15.94
CA PHE A 145 -6.82 -0.12 -15.99
C PHE A 145 -6.80 -1.60 -15.57
N PRO A 146 -7.63 -2.00 -14.60
CA PRO A 146 -7.77 -3.40 -14.26
C PRO A 146 -8.43 -4.18 -15.39
N HIS A 147 -8.27 -5.50 -15.37
CA HIS A 147 -8.81 -6.42 -16.34
C HIS A 147 -9.84 -7.35 -15.68
N SER A 148 -10.83 -7.76 -16.44
CA SER A 148 -11.75 -8.82 -16.03
C SER A 148 -11.27 -10.17 -16.58
N PRO A 149 -10.90 -11.13 -15.74
CA PRO A 149 -10.47 -12.44 -16.21
C PRO A 149 -11.61 -13.31 -16.72
N ILE A 150 -12.86 -12.97 -16.40
CA ILE A 150 -14.04 -13.78 -16.74
C ILE A 150 -14.38 -13.66 -18.23
N HIS A 151 -14.24 -12.46 -18.77
CA HIS A 151 -14.45 -12.19 -20.19
C HIS A 151 -13.29 -11.39 -20.76
N PRO A 152 -12.19 -12.05 -21.11
CA PRO A 152 -10.95 -11.39 -21.54
C PRO A 152 -11.11 -10.61 -22.84
N VAL A 153 -12.23 -10.77 -23.56
CA VAL A 153 -12.32 -10.27 -24.92
C VAL A 153 -12.83 -8.85 -25.01
N PHE A 154 -13.54 -8.27 -24.01
CA PHE A 154 -14.40 -7.30 -24.51
C PHE A 154 -14.73 -6.04 -23.81
N THR A 155 -14.59 -5.89 -22.54
CA THR A 155 -14.93 -4.64 -21.89
C THR A 155 -13.71 -4.02 -21.26
N GLN A 156 -13.25 -2.92 -21.82
CA GLN A 156 -12.22 -2.13 -21.16
C GLN A 156 -12.76 -1.61 -19.83
N SER A 157 -11.95 -1.69 -18.80
CA SER A 157 -12.25 -1.04 -17.53
C SER A 157 -12.50 0.45 -17.76
N ARG A 158 -13.46 0.99 -17.03
CA ARG A 158 -13.79 2.41 -17.02
C ARG A 158 -13.26 3.15 -15.81
N LEU A 159 -12.61 2.42 -14.91
CA LEU A 159 -11.85 2.98 -13.79
C LEU A 159 -10.37 2.93 -14.09
N ASN A 160 -9.73 4.07 -14.06
CA ASN A 160 -8.28 4.16 -13.89
C ASN A 160 -7.98 4.07 -12.39
N ILE A 161 -7.10 3.18 -12.03
CA ILE A 161 -6.72 2.94 -10.64
C ILE A 161 -5.24 3.28 -10.47
N ASP A 162 -4.94 4.07 -9.43
CA ASP A 162 -3.61 4.56 -9.08
C ASP A 162 -3.34 4.20 -7.62
N VAL A 163 -2.44 3.25 -7.40
CA VAL A 163 -2.10 2.72 -6.07
C VAL A 163 -0.66 3.03 -5.73
N THR A 164 -0.43 3.60 -4.57
CA THR A 164 0.89 3.87 -4.04
C THR A 164 1.10 3.22 -2.68
N TYR A 165 2.14 2.39 -2.58
CA TYR A 165 2.70 1.99 -1.29
C TYR A 165 3.83 2.94 -0.90
N THR A 166 3.89 3.30 0.37
CA THR A 166 4.99 4.06 0.96
C THR A 166 5.54 3.30 2.16
N PHE A 167 6.76 2.82 2.03
CA PHE A 167 7.48 2.09 3.07
C PHE A 167 8.48 3.02 3.73
N TYR A 168 8.47 3.08 5.06
CA TYR A 168 9.28 4.03 5.83
C TYR A 168 10.45 3.35 6.53
N ALA A 169 11.58 4.04 6.57
CA ALA A 169 12.72 3.65 7.42
C ALA A 169 12.33 3.73 8.90
N GLY A 170 12.74 2.73 9.67
CA GLY A 170 12.56 2.69 11.12
C GLY A 170 11.10 2.61 11.61
N ALA A 171 10.12 2.50 10.73
CA ALA A 171 8.72 2.47 11.12
C ALA A 171 8.12 1.04 11.05
N PRO A 172 7.30 0.65 12.03
CA PRO A 172 6.64 -0.66 12.05
C PRO A 172 5.40 -0.73 11.15
N TYR A 173 5.21 0.23 10.28
CA TYR A 173 4.08 0.34 9.36
C TYR A 173 4.52 0.83 7.99
N PHE A 174 3.68 0.60 7.01
CA PHE A 174 3.70 1.25 5.71
C PHE A 174 2.34 1.88 5.43
N ARG A 175 2.30 2.75 4.46
CA ARG A 175 1.05 3.40 4.02
C ARG A 175 0.69 2.91 2.63
N LYS A 176 -0.58 2.59 2.43
CA LYS A 176 -1.22 2.44 1.13
C LYS A 176 -2.12 3.63 0.87
N SER A 177 -2.12 4.13 -0.34
CA SER A 177 -3.11 5.09 -0.82
C SER A 177 -3.51 4.74 -2.24
N ALA A 178 -4.78 4.93 -2.56
CA ALA A 178 -5.30 4.66 -3.87
C ALA A 178 -6.27 5.75 -4.32
N ASN A 179 -6.35 5.93 -5.65
CA ASN A 179 -7.37 6.74 -6.29
C ASN A 179 -8.01 5.91 -7.40
N MET A 180 -9.33 5.88 -7.42
CA MET A 180 -10.10 5.29 -8.50
C MET A 180 -10.81 6.40 -9.25
N THR A 181 -10.51 6.57 -10.53
CA THR A 181 -11.04 7.64 -11.36
C THR A 181 -11.87 7.06 -12.51
N ALA A 182 -13.16 7.36 -12.52
CA ALA A 182 -14.01 7.02 -13.64
C ALA A 182 -13.65 7.88 -14.88
N VAL A 183 -13.32 7.22 -15.98
CA VAL A 183 -12.99 7.89 -17.25
C VAL A 183 -14.20 8.05 -18.15
N LYS A 184 -15.29 7.35 -17.84
CA LYS A 184 -16.61 7.46 -18.47
C LYS A 184 -17.68 7.09 -17.46
N ASP A 185 -18.88 7.60 -17.64
CA ASP A 185 -20.04 7.19 -16.85
C ASP A 185 -20.33 5.70 -17.07
N PHE A 186 -20.62 5.01 -15.98
CA PHE A 186 -21.01 3.60 -15.99
C PHE A 186 -21.68 3.23 -14.67
N GLU A 187 -22.39 2.13 -14.70
CA GLU A 187 -23.04 1.57 -13.51
C GLU A 187 -22.19 0.42 -12.97
N ILE A 188 -22.14 0.30 -11.67
CA ILE A 188 -21.47 -0.77 -10.94
C ILE A 188 -22.44 -1.35 -9.90
N ASP A 189 -22.31 -2.65 -9.65
CA ASP A 189 -23.02 -3.32 -8.57
C ASP A 189 -22.22 -3.23 -7.27
N HIS A 190 -20.95 -3.59 -7.34
CA HIS A 190 -20.05 -3.56 -6.20
C HIS A 190 -18.78 -2.80 -6.50
N LEU A 191 -18.33 -2.02 -5.51
CA LEU A 191 -17.02 -1.39 -5.48
C LEU A 191 -16.32 -1.81 -4.18
N ARG A 192 -15.10 -2.35 -4.29
CA ARG A 192 -14.23 -2.61 -3.15
C ARG A 192 -13.07 -1.65 -3.19
N ASP A 193 -13.06 -0.76 -2.25
CA ASP A 193 -12.01 0.25 -2.12
C ASP A 193 -10.74 -0.33 -1.48
N ASP A 194 -10.89 -1.21 -0.52
CA ASP A 194 -9.77 -1.93 0.10
C ASP A 194 -10.17 -3.35 0.51
N GLU A 195 -9.30 -4.32 0.27
CA GLU A 195 -9.51 -5.71 0.63
C GLU A 195 -8.16 -6.37 0.97
N TRP A 196 -8.03 -6.82 2.21
CA TRP A 196 -6.87 -7.55 2.69
C TRP A 196 -7.26 -8.99 2.99
N VAL A 197 -6.52 -9.93 2.40
CA VAL A 197 -6.81 -11.36 2.52
C VAL A 197 -5.65 -12.05 3.21
N PHE A 198 -5.94 -12.73 4.30
CA PHE A 198 -4.99 -13.52 5.05
C PHE A 198 -5.42 -14.97 5.11
N SER A 199 -4.46 -15.88 5.30
CA SER A 199 -4.76 -17.28 5.59
C SER A 199 -5.59 -17.36 6.89
N GLY A 200 -6.55 -18.28 6.93
CA GLY A 200 -7.40 -18.48 8.11
C GLY A 200 -6.67 -18.89 9.39
N TYR A 201 -5.36 -19.13 9.29
CA TYR A 201 -4.48 -19.48 10.42
C TYR A 201 -3.53 -18.36 10.81
N SER A 202 -3.62 -17.18 10.15
CA SER A 202 -2.69 -16.09 10.42
C SER A 202 -2.85 -15.50 11.80
N PHE A 203 -4.06 -15.48 12.33
CA PHE A 203 -4.38 -14.84 13.61
C PHE A 203 -5.36 -15.69 14.43
N THR A 204 -5.20 -15.66 15.75
CA THR A 204 -6.12 -16.32 16.70
C THR A 204 -7.18 -15.35 17.22
N ASP A 205 -6.81 -14.09 17.36
CA ASP A 205 -7.61 -13.08 18.03
C ASP A 205 -7.74 -11.82 17.18
N SER A 206 -8.77 -11.05 17.50
CA SER A 206 -8.97 -9.73 16.93
C SER A 206 -9.43 -8.71 17.97
N LEU A 207 -9.18 -7.46 17.68
CA LEU A 207 -9.81 -6.34 18.37
C LEU A 207 -10.40 -5.39 17.32
N TRP A 208 -11.54 -4.77 17.64
CA TRP A 208 -12.14 -3.78 16.74
C TRP A 208 -12.88 -2.70 17.51
N ILE A 209 -12.98 -1.55 16.89
CA ILE A 209 -13.73 -0.42 17.41
C ILE A 209 -14.98 -0.23 16.55
N ASP A 210 -16.15 -0.33 17.15
CA ASP A 210 -17.42 -0.13 16.45
C ASP A 210 -17.74 1.36 16.23
N CYS A 211 -18.82 1.64 15.50
CA CYS A 211 -19.24 3.02 15.18
C CYS A 211 -19.61 3.86 16.41
N SER A 212 -19.85 3.25 17.55
CA SER A 212 -20.09 3.96 18.83
C SER A 212 -18.79 4.32 19.56
N GLY A 213 -17.64 3.84 19.05
CA GLY A 213 -16.34 4.02 19.70
C GLY A 213 -16.05 2.98 20.77
N LYS A 214 -16.86 1.93 20.89
CA LYS A 214 -16.64 0.85 21.85
C LYS A 214 -15.62 -0.14 21.30
N LEU A 215 -14.62 -0.45 22.13
CA LEU A 215 -13.62 -1.49 21.85
C LEU A 215 -14.19 -2.86 22.20
N HIS A 216 -14.01 -3.77 21.27
CA HIS A 216 -14.29 -5.21 21.40
C HIS A 216 -13.00 -5.99 21.23
N GLU A 217 -12.83 -7.10 21.92
CA GLU A 217 -11.70 -8.01 21.85
C GLU A 217 -12.16 -9.45 22.03
N GLY A 218 -11.61 -10.37 21.27
CA GLY A 218 -11.92 -11.79 21.36
C GLY A 218 -11.33 -12.57 20.18
N ASP A 219 -11.81 -13.81 20.02
CA ASP A 219 -11.49 -14.65 18.88
C ASP A 219 -11.83 -13.94 17.57
N VAL A 220 -11.14 -14.30 16.48
CA VAL A 220 -11.49 -13.77 15.15
C VAL A 220 -12.94 -14.13 14.83
N PRO A 221 -13.83 -13.14 14.60
CA PRO A 221 -15.23 -13.39 14.36
C PRO A 221 -15.46 -14.27 13.12
N GLN A 222 -16.42 -15.19 13.23
CA GLN A 222 -16.85 -16.03 12.10
C GLN A 222 -17.94 -15.36 11.25
N GLN A 223 -18.41 -14.19 11.67
CA GLN A 223 -19.44 -13.42 10.98
C GLN A 223 -18.91 -12.03 10.61
N ASP A 224 -19.49 -11.47 9.55
CA ASP A 224 -19.15 -10.12 9.11
C ASP A 224 -19.37 -9.09 10.20
N GLN A 225 -18.38 -8.24 10.38
CA GLN A 225 -18.45 -7.08 11.26
C GLN A 225 -18.55 -5.83 10.39
N ASN A 226 -19.57 -5.02 10.63
CA ASN A 226 -19.85 -3.84 9.82
C ASN A 226 -19.66 -2.55 10.60
N ASN A 227 -19.44 -1.45 9.87
CA ASN A 227 -19.31 -0.10 10.41
C ASN A 227 -18.21 0.02 11.48
N LEU A 228 -17.03 -0.48 11.15
CA LEU A 228 -15.86 -0.43 12.03
C LEU A 228 -15.06 0.85 11.83
N TRP A 229 -14.55 1.41 12.92
CA TRP A 229 -13.55 2.47 12.89
C TRP A 229 -12.14 1.94 12.66
N GLY A 230 -11.89 0.73 13.10
CA GLY A 230 -10.60 0.09 12.96
C GLY A 230 -10.64 -1.34 13.45
N VAL A 231 -9.71 -2.12 12.98
CA VAL A 231 -9.54 -3.53 13.34
C VAL A 231 -8.07 -3.85 13.52
N GLY A 232 -7.76 -4.69 14.48
CA GLY A 232 -6.46 -5.31 14.70
C GLY A 232 -6.60 -6.81 14.81
N PHE A 233 -5.61 -7.52 14.28
CA PHE A 233 -5.50 -8.97 14.40
C PHE A 233 -4.19 -9.32 15.08
N PHE A 234 -4.20 -10.35 15.93
CA PHE A 234 -3.02 -10.76 16.69
C PHE A 234 -3.10 -12.23 17.12
N ASN A 235 -2.00 -12.74 17.63
CA ASN A 235 -1.92 -14.06 18.25
C ASN A 235 -1.64 -13.91 19.73
N ARG A 236 -2.36 -14.65 20.55
CA ARG A 236 -2.07 -14.81 21.99
C ARG A 236 -1.11 -15.93 22.24
#